data_f0c86dfac4101e38db84ce97266b1216
#
_entry.id   f0c86dfac4101e38db84ce97266b1216
#
_cell.length_a   1.000
_cell.length_b   1.000
_cell.length_c   1.000
_cell.angle_alpha   90.00
_cell.angle_beta   90.00
_cell.angle_gamma   90.00
#
_symmetry.space_group_name_H-M   'P 1'
#
loop_
_entity.id
_entity.type
_entity.pdbx_description
1 polymer ?
#
loop_
_entity_poly.entity_id
_entity_poly.type
_entity_poly.pdbx_seq_one_letter_code
_entity_poly.pdbx_strand_id
1 'polypeptide(L)'
;MRLTPCRVAALLTLSLALASPGARGAEPGKNPWFVAGHQAAEKAAGGAPIPHAKNAILFIGDGMGIATVTASRIYEGQQRGASGEENLLSFETLPYTALSKTYTVDFQVGESAGTMTAMMTGIKTRSGVLGIDESAPRGDFAKAPAASVPTLLERAADRGLWTGVVTTTTITHATPGGCYAHTPERNWENDTQLSAGAKAAGFPDIARQLVEFAHGDGIQVAMGGGRNNFLPVPAGTRSDGRDLVAEWQKRHSDGTYVSSRDALLAIDGGKVHRLLGLFSPEHMSYESERPTAAADQPSLSEMTAKAIEVLSRSPKGFFLMVEGGRIDHGHHAGNAYRALTETVEFANAIQLALAKTDPAETLIVVTADHSHTLSISGYAKRGNPILGLVVGSIGEGAPSNEPVKDLTGRPYTTLNYANGPGYAGKSDAEPEGSKTYPHRPTKFEPVTQGRPALTPARAQDPNTLQESVVPLGAETHGGEDVPIYAGGPGAVLFHGVQEQNFVFHAIAASLGLPTP
;
A
#
# COMPACT_ATOMS: atom_id res chain seq x y z
N MET A 1 -74.79 -45.94 16.54
CA MET A 1 -73.33 -45.94 16.53
C MET A 1 -72.86 -44.65 15.85
N ARG A 2 -72.45 -43.68 16.63
CA ARG A 2 -72.04 -42.36 16.13
C ARG A 2 -70.49 -42.32 16.17
N LEU A 3 -69.85 -42.07 15.06
CA LEU A 3 -68.41 -41.90 14.94
C LEU A 3 -68.11 -40.37 15.08
N THR A 4 -67.29 -40.03 16.06
CA THR A 4 -66.75 -38.70 16.30
C THR A 4 -65.50 -38.44 15.46
N PRO A 5 -65.30 -37.26 14.83
CA PRO A 5 -64.09 -36.97 14.10
C PRO A 5 -62.99 -36.43 15.02
N CYS A 6 -61.80 -36.99 14.88
CA CYS A 6 -60.58 -36.58 15.51
C CYS A 6 -60.08 -35.25 14.93
N ARG A 7 -59.92 -34.21 15.76
CA ARG A 7 -59.30 -32.93 15.39
C ARG A 7 -57.79 -33.06 15.52
N VAL A 8 -57.09 -32.94 14.38
CA VAL A 8 -55.65 -32.78 14.35
C VAL A 8 -55.35 -31.29 14.59
N ALA A 9 -54.70 -30.96 15.68
CA ALA A 9 -54.21 -29.64 15.97
C ALA A 9 -52.85 -29.45 15.27
N ALA A 10 -52.78 -28.56 14.27
CA ALA A 10 -51.49 -28.14 13.66
C ALA A 10 -50.84 -27.11 14.61
N LEU A 11 -49.70 -27.49 15.20
CA LEU A 11 -48.81 -26.54 15.88
C LEU A 11 -48.03 -25.76 14.83
N LEU A 12 -48.40 -24.51 14.64
CA LEU A 12 -47.56 -23.52 13.97
C LEU A 12 -46.43 -23.11 14.93
N THR A 13 -45.25 -23.60 14.70
CA THR A 13 -44.05 -23.04 15.34
C THR A 13 -43.67 -21.74 14.67
N LEU A 14 -43.98 -20.63 15.32
CA LEU A 14 -43.55 -19.29 14.94
C LEU A 14 -42.06 -19.16 15.29
N SER A 15 -41.16 -19.34 14.32
CA SER A 15 -39.74 -19.04 14.47
C SER A 15 -39.59 -17.52 14.53
N LEU A 16 -39.50 -16.94 15.72
CA LEU A 16 -39.01 -15.59 15.92
C LEU A 16 -37.51 -15.59 15.54
N ALA A 17 -37.19 -15.08 14.38
CA ALA A 17 -35.83 -14.66 14.06
C ALA A 17 -35.51 -13.47 14.96
N LEU A 18 -34.79 -13.71 16.07
CA LEU A 18 -34.13 -12.66 16.84
C LEU A 18 -33.06 -12.05 15.91
N ALA A 19 -33.41 -10.93 15.25
CA ALA A 19 -32.43 -10.04 14.68
C ALA A 19 -31.53 -9.58 15.83
N SER A 20 -30.30 -10.07 15.88
CA SER A 20 -29.27 -9.52 16.75
C SER A 20 -29.21 -8.02 16.48
N PRO A 21 -29.22 -7.14 17.49
CA PRO A 21 -28.97 -5.73 17.26
C PRO A 21 -27.56 -5.65 16.67
N GLY A 22 -27.45 -5.28 15.38
CA GLY A 22 -26.16 -5.05 14.74
C GLY A 22 -25.36 -4.12 15.63
N ALA A 23 -24.16 -4.51 16.00
CA ALA A 23 -23.24 -3.64 16.70
C ALA A 23 -23.17 -2.34 15.87
N ARG A 24 -23.63 -1.23 16.42
CA ARG A 24 -23.47 0.06 15.78
C ARG A 24 -21.98 0.34 15.80
N GLY A 25 -21.34 0.38 14.63
CA GLY A 25 -19.95 0.80 14.48
C GLY A 25 -19.72 2.19 15.09
N ALA A 26 -18.46 2.58 15.20
CA ALA A 26 -18.08 3.91 15.69
C ALA A 26 -18.86 5.00 14.92
N GLU A 27 -19.23 6.10 15.62
CA GLU A 27 -19.86 7.26 15.00
C GLU A 27 -18.77 8.24 14.54
N PRO A 28 -18.33 8.21 13.26
CA PRO A 28 -17.18 8.99 12.79
C PRO A 28 -17.37 10.49 13.05
N GLY A 29 -18.57 11.03 12.87
CA GLY A 29 -18.87 12.45 13.10
C GLY A 29 -18.65 12.95 14.53
N LYS A 30 -18.44 12.06 15.50
CA LYS A 30 -18.07 12.41 16.88
C LYS A 30 -16.58 12.25 17.16
N ASN A 31 -15.82 11.60 16.28
CA ASN A 31 -14.40 11.41 16.46
C ASN A 31 -13.65 12.72 16.19
N PRO A 32 -12.77 13.19 17.11
CA PRO A 32 -12.06 14.47 16.94
C PRO A 32 -11.19 14.55 15.67
N TRP A 33 -10.57 13.44 15.27
CA TRP A 33 -9.77 13.37 14.04
C TRP A 33 -10.62 13.54 12.80
N PHE A 34 -11.79 12.90 12.76
CA PHE A 34 -12.72 13.04 11.65
C PHE A 34 -13.22 14.47 11.51
N VAL A 35 -13.63 15.08 12.61
CA VAL A 35 -14.10 16.47 12.63
C VAL A 35 -13.00 17.44 12.18
N ALA A 36 -11.79 17.28 12.72
CA ALA A 36 -10.65 18.13 12.34
C ALA A 36 -10.26 17.97 10.86
N GLY A 37 -10.25 16.73 10.33
CA GLY A 37 -9.98 16.47 8.93
C GLY A 37 -11.02 17.04 7.98
N HIS A 38 -12.30 16.96 8.35
CA HIS A 38 -13.40 17.59 7.62
C HIS A 38 -13.26 19.10 7.55
N GLN A 39 -13.03 19.75 8.70
CA GLN A 39 -12.78 21.19 8.79
C GLN A 39 -11.53 21.63 7.99
N ALA A 40 -10.48 20.80 7.96
CA ALA A 40 -9.29 21.06 7.16
C ALA A 40 -9.62 21.06 5.66
N ALA A 41 -10.47 20.13 5.18
CA ALA A 41 -10.90 20.09 3.78
C ALA A 41 -11.79 21.30 3.42
N GLU A 42 -12.72 21.70 4.29
CA GLU A 42 -13.52 22.92 4.09
C GLU A 42 -12.64 24.19 4.04
N LYS A 43 -11.67 24.28 4.95
CA LYS A 43 -10.69 25.38 4.96
C LYS A 43 -9.86 25.41 3.70
N ALA A 44 -9.39 24.25 3.22
CA ALA A 44 -8.61 24.14 1.99
C ALA A 44 -9.41 24.58 0.76
N ALA A 45 -10.72 24.35 0.75
CA ALA A 45 -11.62 24.85 -0.29
C ALA A 45 -11.77 26.38 -0.29
N GLY A 46 -11.43 27.08 0.81
CA GLY A 46 -11.47 28.53 0.90
C GLY A 46 -12.87 29.13 0.69
N GLY A 47 -13.94 28.35 0.92
CA GLY A 47 -15.33 28.75 0.67
C GLY A 47 -15.77 28.64 -0.80
N ALA A 48 -14.90 28.18 -1.70
CA ALA A 48 -15.27 27.89 -3.09
C ALA A 48 -15.94 26.50 -3.19
N PRO A 49 -16.86 26.31 -4.15
CA PRO A 49 -17.38 24.98 -4.44
C PRO A 49 -16.25 24.02 -4.84
N ILE A 50 -16.22 22.84 -4.23
CA ILE A 50 -15.25 21.80 -4.58
C ILE A 50 -15.64 21.20 -5.94
N PRO A 51 -14.74 21.20 -6.93
CA PRO A 51 -15.02 20.59 -8.22
C PRO A 51 -15.32 19.09 -8.06
N HIS A 52 -16.43 18.65 -8.62
CA HIS A 52 -16.88 17.26 -8.51
C HIS A 52 -16.11 16.34 -9.48
N ALA A 53 -15.53 15.27 -8.95
CA ALA A 53 -14.93 14.19 -9.71
C ALA A 53 -15.93 13.03 -9.89
N LYS A 54 -16.03 12.51 -11.11
CA LYS A 54 -16.77 11.29 -11.37
C LYS A 54 -16.01 10.06 -10.88
N ASN A 55 -14.70 10.09 -11.06
CA ASN A 55 -13.79 9.00 -10.66
C ASN A 55 -12.72 9.53 -9.72
N ALA A 56 -12.20 8.65 -8.86
CA ALA A 56 -10.98 8.95 -8.10
C ALA A 56 -10.05 7.73 -8.10
N ILE A 57 -8.75 7.99 -8.26
CA ILE A 57 -7.69 6.99 -8.13
C ILE A 57 -6.73 7.48 -7.04
N LEU A 58 -6.56 6.68 -6.00
CA LEU A 58 -5.57 6.88 -4.94
C LEU A 58 -4.40 5.95 -5.17
N PHE A 59 -3.24 6.51 -5.48
CA PHE A 59 -1.98 5.80 -5.60
C PHE A 59 -1.18 5.91 -4.31
N ILE A 60 -0.77 4.76 -3.76
CA ILE A 60 0.06 4.67 -2.55
C ILE A 60 1.38 4.02 -2.92
N GLY A 61 2.47 4.79 -2.85
CA GLY A 61 3.82 4.23 -2.83
C GLY A 61 4.19 3.90 -1.40
N ASP A 62 4.07 2.62 -1.01
CA ASP A 62 4.34 2.19 0.36
C ASP A 62 5.79 2.55 0.73
N GLY A 63 5.96 3.33 1.79
CA GLY A 63 7.28 3.77 2.24
C GLY A 63 7.99 4.80 1.33
N MET A 64 7.29 5.38 0.36
CA MET A 64 7.86 6.31 -0.64
C MET A 64 8.03 7.73 -0.08
N GLY A 65 9.03 7.93 0.78
CA GLY A 65 9.42 9.24 1.29
C GLY A 65 10.05 10.16 0.24
N ILE A 66 10.32 11.41 0.61
CA ILE A 66 10.88 12.43 -0.31
C ILE A 66 12.24 12.00 -0.86
N ALA A 67 13.10 11.38 -0.05
CA ALA A 67 14.40 10.88 -0.51
C ALA A 67 14.23 9.78 -1.58
N THR A 68 13.24 8.90 -1.41
CA THR A 68 12.89 7.85 -2.38
C THR A 68 12.44 8.46 -3.72
N VAL A 69 11.54 9.44 -3.69
CA VAL A 69 11.09 10.16 -4.91
C VAL A 69 12.27 10.80 -5.62
N THR A 70 13.11 11.54 -4.89
CA THR A 70 14.28 12.23 -5.47
C THR A 70 15.27 11.24 -6.08
N ALA A 71 15.61 10.16 -5.36
CA ALA A 71 16.54 9.15 -5.87
C ALA A 71 15.98 8.41 -7.09
N SER A 72 14.68 8.08 -7.09
CA SER A 72 14.02 7.39 -8.21
C SER A 72 13.92 8.26 -9.45
N ARG A 73 13.66 9.56 -9.31
CA ARG A 73 13.68 10.54 -10.41
C ARG A 73 15.06 10.57 -11.08
N ILE A 74 16.12 10.67 -10.27
CA ILE A 74 17.50 10.66 -10.79
C ILE A 74 17.80 9.32 -11.46
N TYR A 75 17.42 8.21 -10.81
CA TYR A 75 17.62 6.86 -11.33
C TYR A 75 16.93 6.68 -12.70
N GLU A 76 15.66 7.03 -12.82
CA GLU A 76 14.90 6.93 -14.08
C GLU A 76 15.53 7.75 -15.19
N GLY A 77 15.93 9.00 -14.91
CA GLY A 77 16.63 9.84 -15.88
C GLY A 77 17.97 9.26 -16.33
N GLN A 78 18.73 8.65 -15.42
CA GLN A 78 19.99 7.97 -15.73
C GLN A 78 19.77 6.72 -16.57
N GLN A 79 18.71 5.95 -16.36
CA GLN A 79 18.35 4.83 -17.21
C GLN A 79 18.01 5.27 -18.65
N ARG A 80 17.59 6.51 -18.84
CA ARG A 80 17.34 7.13 -20.15
C ARG A 80 18.59 7.78 -20.75
N GLY A 81 19.76 7.66 -20.11
CA GLY A 81 21.04 8.22 -20.58
C GLY A 81 21.22 9.72 -20.28
N ALA A 82 20.38 10.31 -19.43
CA ALA A 82 20.52 11.71 -18.96
C ALA A 82 21.28 11.77 -17.63
N SER A 83 21.54 12.98 -17.15
CA SER A 83 22.13 13.18 -15.80
C SER A 83 21.18 12.73 -14.68
N GLY A 84 19.89 12.92 -14.85
CA GLY A 84 18.80 12.45 -13.99
C GLY A 84 18.17 13.53 -13.12
N GLU A 85 18.90 14.55 -12.72
CA GLU A 85 18.42 15.56 -11.78
C GLU A 85 17.24 16.38 -12.32
N GLU A 86 17.18 16.63 -13.63
CA GLU A 86 16.10 17.37 -14.31
C GLU A 86 14.94 16.48 -14.77
N ASN A 87 15.06 15.17 -14.61
CA ASN A 87 13.96 14.26 -14.93
C ASN A 87 12.76 14.55 -14.01
N LEU A 88 11.58 14.15 -14.44
CA LEU A 88 10.36 14.16 -13.62
C LEU A 88 9.71 12.78 -13.70
N LEU A 89 9.40 12.21 -12.57
CA LEU A 89 8.48 11.07 -12.49
C LEU A 89 7.07 11.54 -12.89
N SER A 90 6.26 10.68 -13.45
CA SER A 90 4.95 11.06 -14.00
C SER A 90 4.06 11.85 -13.02
N PHE A 91 4.07 11.46 -11.75
CA PHE A 91 3.26 12.11 -10.73
C PHE A 91 3.82 13.48 -10.28
N GLU A 92 5.10 13.77 -10.51
CA GLU A 92 5.68 15.10 -10.22
C GLU A 92 5.21 16.16 -11.22
N THR A 93 4.54 15.75 -12.30
CA THR A 93 3.90 16.67 -13.27
C THR A 93 2.51 17.14 -12.84
N LEU A 94 1.95 16.55 -11.77
CA LEU A 94 0.63 16.94 -11.26
C LEU A 94 0.67 18.34 -10.64
N PRO A 95 -0.39 19.16 -10.84
CA PRO A 95 -0.34 20.60 -10.56
C PRO A 95 -0.39 20.98 -9.07
N TYR A 96 -0.81 20.09 -8.18
CA TYR A 96 -0.95 20.37 -6.76
C TYR A 96 -0.07 19.47 -5.92
N THR A 97 0.58 20.07 -4.91
CA THR A 97 1.47 19.35 -4.00
C THR A 97 1.22 19.77 -2.56
N ALA A 98 1.20 18.78 -1.65
CA ALA A 98 1.11 18.96 -0.21
C ALA A 98 2.09 18.03 0.51
N LEU A 99 2.18 18.16 1.83
CA LEU A 99 2.86 17.22 2.72
C LEU A 99 1.85 16.59 3.67
N SER A 100 2.05 15.33 3.99
CA SER A 100 1.24 14.54 4.94
C SER A 100 2.06 14.10 6.14
N LYS A 101 1.51 14.31 7.34
CA LYS A 101 2.10 13.81 8.60
C LYS A 101 1.69 12.36 8.82
N THR A 102 2.66 11.49 9.07
CA THR A 102 2.48 10.02 9.02
C THR A 102 2.32 9.33 10.38
N TYR A 103 2.46 10.05 11.51
CA TYR A 103 2.36 9.46 12.85
C TYR A 103 0.96 8.87 13.14
N THR A 104 0.91 7.81 13.96
CA THR A 104 -0.33 7.22 14.48
C THR A 104 -0.67 7.79 15.87
N VAL A 105 -1.80 7.40 16.46
CA VAL A 105 -2.17 7.91 17.79
C VAL A 105 -1.25 7.42 18.91
N ASP A 106 -0.46 6.38 18.67
CA ASP A 106 0.42 5.74 19.66
C ASP A 106 1.90 5.67 19.25
N PHE A 107 2.27 5.97 17.97
CA PHE A 107 3.66 5.96 17.50
C PHE A 107 4.01 7.23 16.73
N GLN A 108 5.23 7.77 16.98
CA GLN A 108 5.78 8.90 16.21
C GLN A 108 6.11 8.51 14.76
N VAL A 109 6.48 7.25 14.54
CA VAL A 109 6.75 6.70 13.21
C VAL A 109 5.61 5.75 12.88
N GLY A 110 4.86 6.07 11.84
CA GLY A 110 3.71 5.29 11.38
C GLY A 110 4.10 3.97 10.73
N GLU A 111 3.11 3.09 10.61
CA GLU A 111 3.19 1.86 9.81
C GLU A 111 1.93 1.71 8.96
N SER A 112 1.99 0.88 7.92
CA SER A 112 0.99 0.86 6.84
C SER A 112 -0.46 0.65 7.30
N ALA A 113 -0.72 -0.11 8.39
CA ALA A 113 -2.09 -0.36 8.83
C ALA A 113 -2.74 0.90 9.43
N GLY A 114 -2.07 1.55 10.39
CA GLY A 114 -2.58 2.76 11.04
C GLY A 114 -2.68 3.94 10.09
N THR A 115 -1.69 4.09 9.20
CA THR A 115 -1.64 5.16 8.21
C THR A 115 -2.68 4.97 7.10
N MET A 116 -2.83 3.76 6.58
CA MET A 116 -3.88 3.47 5.59
C MET A 116 -5.28 3.59 6.18
N THR A 117 -5.47 3.15 7.44
CA THR A 117 -6.73 3.39 8.14
C THR A 117 -7.06 4.88 8.20
N ALA A 118 -6.07 5.75 8.48
CA ALA A 118 -6.31 7.20 8.47
C ALA A 118 -6.76 7.70 7.10
N MET A 119 -6.10 7.27 6.01
CA MET A 119 -6.43 7.67 4.64
C MET A 119 -7.76 7.09 4.15
N MET A 120 -8.18 5.94 4.67
CA MET A 120 -9.41 5.28 4.20
C MET A 120 -10.64 5.54 5.06
N THR A 121 -10.48 6.00 6.31
CA THR A 121 -11.62 6.22 7.21
C THR A 121 -11.80 7.68 7.65
N GLY A 122 -10.78 8.51 7.44
CA GLY A 122 -10.75 9.90 7.94
C GLY A 122 -10.43 10.02 9.43
N ILE A 123 -9.98 8.93 10.07
CA ILE A 123 -9.70 8.86 11.50
C ILE A 123 -8.30 8.31 11.72
N LYS A 124 -7.42 9.02 12.44
CA LYS A 124 -6.17 8.42 12.92
C LYS A 124 -6.46 7.37 13.98
N THR A 125 -5.72 6.27 13.92
CA THR A 125 -5.89 5.13 14.82
C THR A 125 -4.54 4.61 15.34
N ARG A 126 -4.58 3.48 16.04
CA ARG A 126 -3.40 2.79 16.56
C ARG A 126 -2.62 2.08 15.46
N SER A 127 -1.36 1.88 15.69
CA SER A 127 -0.50 1.03 14.86
C SER A 127 -1.01 -0.42 14.85
N GLY A 128 -0.96 -1.07 13.68
CA GLY A 128 -1.28 -2.49 13.49
C GLY A 128 -2.77 -2.83 13.38
N VAL A 129 -3.66 -1.83 13.27
CA VAL A 129 -5.11 -2.05 13.13
C VAL A 129 -5.63 -1.53 11.79
N LEU A 130 -6.67 -2.16 11.25
CA LEU A 130 -7.28 -1.81 9.97
C LEU A 130 -8.77 -1.48 10.14
N GLY A 131 -9.21 -0.35 9.59
CA GLY A 131 -10.63 0.02 9.51
C GLY A 131 -11.33 0.18 10.86
N ILE A 132 -10.59 0.33 11.97
CA ILE A 132 -11.13 0.53 13.32
C ILE A 132 -10.53 1.76 13.99
N ASP A 133 -11.27 2.40 14.87
CA ASP A 133 -10.81 3.55 15.64
C ASP A 133 -9.91 3.16 16.83
N GLU A 134 -9.38 4.15 17.52
CA GLU A 134 -8.43 3.97 18.63
C GLU A 134 -9.02 3.33 19.90
N SER A 135 -10.34 3.14 19.98
CA SER A 135 -11.02 2.56 21.14
C SER A 135 -10.79 1.05 21.28
N ALA A 136 -10.45 0.36 20.17
CA ALA A 136 -10.06 -1.04 20.20
C ALA A 136 -8.52 -1.17 20.17
N PRO A 137 -7.89 -1.69 21.24
CA PRO A 137 -6.47 -2.00 21.24
C PRO A 137 -6.12 -3.07 20.19
N ARG A 138 -4.86 -3.06 19.72
CA ARG A 138 -4.33 -4.08 18.82
C ARG A 138 -4.55 -5.48 19.41
N GLY A 139 -5.10 -6.41 18.60
CA GLY A 139 -5.42 -7.79 18.97
C GLY A 139 -6.75 -7.98 19.72
N ASP A 140 -7.46 -6.93 20.11
CA ASP A 140 -8.75 -7.01 20.82
C ASP A 140 -9.92 -7.22 19.84
N PHE A 141 -10.09 -8.47 19.41
CA PHE A 141 -11.16 -8.86 18.48
C PHE A 141 -12.58 -8.65 19.05
N ALA A 142 -12.72 -8.64 20.39
CA ALA A 142 -14.03 -8.46 21.01
C ALA A 142 -14.54 -7.01 20.88
N LYS A 143 -13.63 -6.02 20.88
CA LYS A 143 -13.96 -4.61 20.71
C LYS A 143 -14.00 -4.18 19.24
N ALA A 144 -13.29 -4.86 18.36
CA ALA A 144 -13.15 -4.46 16.96
C ALA A 144 -14.51 -4.18 16.25
N PRO A 145 -15.58 -4.98 16.39
CA PRO A 145 -16.85 -4.70 15.71
C PRO A 145 -17.50 -3.37 16.13
N ALA A 146 -17.35 -2.98 17.40
CA ALA A 146 -17.88 -1.69 17.89
C ALA A 146 -17.03 -0.49 17.51
N ALA A 147 -15.74 -0.73 17.21
CA ALA A 147 -14.76 0.27 16.79
C ALA A 147 -14.63 0.38 15.26
N SER A 148 -15.34 -0.44 14.49
CA SER A 148 -15.28 -0.41 13.02
C SER A 148 -15.78 0.92 12.45
N VAL A 149 -15.01 1.47 11.49
CA VAL A 149 -15.29 2.76 10.85
C VAL A 149 -15.43 2.53 9.34
N PRO A 150 -16.54 2.94 8.71
CA PRO A 150 -16.71 2.75 7.26
C PRO A 150 -15.59 3.39 6.44
N THR A 151 -15.01 2.62 5.55
CA THR A 151 -13.92 3.07 4.67
C THR A 151 -14.43 3.90 3.50
N LEU A 152 -13.52 4.62 2.84
CA LEU A 152 -13.81 5.37 1.62
C LEU A 152 -14.31 4.43 0.50
N LEU A 153 -13.73 3.22 0.39
CA LEU A 153 -14.14 2.22 -0.59
C LEU A 153 -15.57 1.71 -0.32
N GLU A 154 -15.91 1.42 0.94
CA GLU A 154 -17.26 1.02 1.34
C GLU A 154 -18.29 2.12 1.03
N ARG A 155 -17.96 3.38 1.38
CA ARG A 155 -18.81 4.53 1.09
C ARG A 155 -19.01 4.74 -0.43
N ALA A 156 -17.95 4.56 -1.22
CA ALA A 156 -18.03 4.63 -2.67
C ALA A 156 -18.94 3.52 -3.22
N ALA A 157 -18.75 2.27 -2.76
CA ALA A 157 -19.59 1.13 -3.14
C ALA A 157 -21.06 1.36 -2.78
N ASP A 158 -21.37 1.84 -1.57
CA ASP A 158 -22.75 2.13 -1.12
C ASP A 158 -23.42 3.26 -1.93
N ARG A 159 -22.63 4.16 -2.54
CA ARG A 159 -23.13 5.17 -3.49
C ARG A 159 -23.29 4.62 -4.91
N GLY A 160 -22.87 3.38 -5.12
CA GLY A 160 -22.97 2.66 -6.38
C GLY A 160 -21.87 3.00 -7.37
N LEU A 161 -20.74 3.57 -6.89
CA LEU A 161 -19.51 3.61 -7.67
C LEU A 161 -18.95 2.18 -7.76
N TRP A 162 -18.29 1.85 -8.85
CA TRP A 162 -17.49 0.63 -8.90
C TRP A 162 -16.19 0.85 -8.13
N THR A 163 -15.69 -0.21 -7.51
CA THR A 163 -14.52 -0.12 -6.65
C THR A 163 -13.44 -1.10 -7.02
N GLY A 164 -12.18 -0.71 -6.80
CA GLY A 164 -11.04 -1.56 -7.11
C GLY A 164 -9.88 -1.39 -6.13
N VAL A 165 -9.13 -2.47 -5.96
CA VAL A 165 -7.90 -2.52 -5.16
C VAL A 165 -6.85 -3.29 -5.97
N VAL A 166 -5.69 -2.67 -6.19
CA VAL A 166 -4.55 -3.25 -6.92
C VAL A 166 -3.28 -3.06 -6.10
N THR A 167 -2.45 -4.08 -6.01
CA THR A 167 -1.20 -4.05 -5.23
C THR A 167 -0.14 -4.98 -5.77
N THR A 168 1.13 -4.72 -5.46
CA THR A 168 2.24 -5.65 -5.65
C THR A 168 2.56 -6.49 -4.40
N THR A 169 1.88 -6.23 -3.26
CA THR A 169 1.93 -7.09 -2.06
C THR A 169 0.93 -8.25 -2.14
N THR A 170 0.73 -8.98 -1.04
CA THR A 170 -0.48 -9.79 -0.86
C THR A 170 -1.69 -8.86 -0.86
N ILE A 171 -2.78 -9.24 -1.54
CA ILE A 171 -4.00 -8.42 -1.56
C ILE A 171 -4.61 -8.27 -0.15
N THR A 172 -4.17 -9.07 0.78
CA THR A 172 -4.56 -9.09 2.20
C THR A 172 -3.58 -8.33 3.11
N HIS A 173 -2.49 -7.73 2.55
CA HIS A 173 -1.55 -6.89 3.30
C HIS A 173 -2.25 -5.65 3.88
N ALA A 174 -1.58 -4.94 4.76
CA ALA A 174 -2.16 -3.83 5.51
C ALA A 174 -2.75 -2.73 4.61
N THR A 175 -2.02 -2.28 3.60
CA THR A 175 -2.45 -1.19 2.72
C THR A 175 -3.69 -1.55 1.89
N PRO A 176 -3.71 -2.65 1.10
CA PRO A 176 -4.92 -3.06 0.41
C PRO A 176 -6.04 -3.48 1.37
N GLY A 177 -5.70 -4.19 2.47
CA GLY A 177 -6.65 -4.60 3.50
C GLY A 177 -7.37 -3.43 4.16
N GLY A 178 -6.68 -2.30 4.36
CA GLY A 178 -7.26 -1.07 4.91
C GLY A 178 -8.37 -0.46 4.06
N CYS A 179 -8.53 -0.88 2.80
CA CYS A 179 -9.64 -0.46 1.96
C CYS A 179 -10.96 -1.13 2.32
N TYR A 180 -10.96 -2.38 2.82
CA TYR A 180 -12.15 -3.22 2.92
C TYR A 180 -12.26 -4.05 4.20
N ALA A 181 -11.21 -4.09 5.03
CA ALA A 181 -11.18 -4.94 6.22
C ALA A 181 -11.22 -4.14 7.52
N HIS A 182 -11.89 -4.72 8.52
CA HIS A 182 -11.98 -4.20 9.88
C HIS A 182 -11.39 -5.25 10.83
N THR A 183 -10.12 -5.05 11.25
CA THR A 183 -9.43 -6.01 12.10
C THR A 183 -8.51 -5.31 13.11
N PRO A 184 -8.43 -5.81 14.36
CA PRO A 184 -7.51 -5.26 15.35
C PRO A 184 -6.08 -5.76 15.18
N GLU A 185 -5.78 -6.56 14.13
CA GLU A 185 -4.44 -7.09 13.87
C GLU A 185 -4.21 -7.24 12.36
N ARG A 186 -3.30 -6.45 11.81
CA ARG A 186 -2.94 -6.45 10.39
C ARG A 186 -2.39 -7.79 9.87
N ASN A 187 -1.81 -8.59 10.75
CA ASN A 187 -1.23 -9.88 10.38
C ASN A 187 -2.27 -11.00 10.26
N TRP A 188 -3.55 -10.74 10.48
CA TRP A 188 -4.61 -11.75 10.34
C TRP A 188 -5.06 -11.88 8.89
N GLU A 189 -4.12 -12.11 8.00
CA GLU A 189 -4.38 -12.24 6.56
C GLU A 189 -5.19 -13.49 6.20
N ASN A 190 -5.04 -14.58 6.98
CA ASN A 190 -5.78 -15.84 6.84
C ASN A 190 -6.10 -16.47 8.20
N ASP A 191 -6.88 -17.56 8.22
CA ASP A 191 -7.37 -18.21 9.43
C ASP A 191 -6.28 -18.79 10.34
N THR A 192 -5.09 -19.11 9.80
CA THR A 192 -3.98 -19.67 10.60
C THR A 192 -3.28 -18.62 11.46
N GLN A 193 -3.43 -17.35 11.11
CA GLN A 193 -2.81 -16.22 11.80
C GLN A 193 -3.71 -15.60 12.88
N LEU A 194 -5.00 -15.96 12.90
CA LEU A 194 -5.92 -15.55 13.95
C LEU A 194 -5.46 -16.07 15.31
N SER A 195 -5.60 -15.24 16.35
CA SER A 195 -5.44 -15.74 17.72
C SER A 195 -6.44 -16.85 18.01
N ALA A 196 -6.11 -17.74 18.94
CA ALA A 196 -7.00 -18.85 19.30
C ALA A 196 -8.40 -18.34 19.73
N GLY A 197 -8.46 -17.22 20.45
CA GLY A 197 -9.72 -16.60 20.86
C GLY A 197 -10.52 -16.04 19.68
N ALA A 198 -9.85 -15.33 18.75
CA ALA A 198 -10.49 -14.80 17.56
C ALA A 198 -11.03 -15.93 16.67
N LYS A 199 -10.24 -16.99 16.49
CA LYS A 199 -10.64 -18.17 15.72
C LYS A 199 -11.85 -18.87 16.34
N ALA A 200 -11.84 -19.09 17.65
CA ALA A 200 -12.97 -19.70 18.38
C ALA A 200 -14.25 -18.83 18.33
N ALA A 201 -14.10 -17.49 18.28
CA ALA A 201 -15.21 -16.56 18.13
C ALA A 201 -15.72 -16.44 16.68
N GLY A 202 -15.06 -17.08 15.70
CA GLY A 202 -15.41 -16.99 14.28
C GLY A 202 -15.08 -15.64 13.65
N PHE A 203 -14.14 -14.87 14.23
CA PHE A 203 -13.72 -13.57 13.70
C PHE A 203 -13.18 -13.74 12.27
N PRO A 204 -13.58 -12.90 11.31
CA PRO A 204 -13.15 -13.06 9.92
C PRO A 204 -11.72 -12.56 9.74
N ASP A 205 -10.86 -13.37 9.12
CA ASP A 205 -9.57 -12.94 8.62
C ASP A 205 -9.72 -11.99 7.40
N ILE A 206 -8.64 -11.30 7.01
CA ILE A 206 -8.67 -10.28 5.95
C ILE A 206 -9.07 -10.88 4.60
N ALA A 207 -8.58 -12.08 4.22
CA ALA A 207 -8.98 -12.74 2.98
C ALA A 207 -10.47 -13.07 2.95
N ARG A 208 -11.01 -13.52 4.08
CA ARG A 208 -12.44 -13.76 4.23
C ARG A 208 -13.26 -12.48 4.09
N GLN A 209 -12.81 -11.36 4.66
CA GLN A 209 -13.51 -10.07 4.57
C GLN A 209 -13.57 -9.55 3.12
N LEU A 210 -12.52 -9.78 2.31
CA LEU A 210 -12.55 -9.44 0.88
C LEU A 210 -13.64 -10.23 0.14
N VAL A 211 -13.73 -11.54 0.37
CA VAL A 211 -14.69 -12.42 -0.33
C VAL A 211 -16.13 -12.21 0.18
N GLU A 212 -16.29 -11.87 1.45
CA GLU A 212 -17.57 -11.64 2.10
C GLU A 212 -18.00 -10.15 2.07
N PHE A 213 -17.25 -9.27 1.39
CA PHE A 213 -17.53 -7.84 1.30
C PHE A 213 -18.99 -7.59 0.86
N ALA A 214 -19.74 -6.81 1.64
CA ALA A 214 -21.19 -6.71 1.52
C ALA A 214 -21.71 -5.27 1.27
N HIS A 215 -20.82 -4.33 0.92
CA HIS A 215 -21.21 -2.96 0.59
C HIS A 215 -21.50 -2.79 -0.90
N GLY A 216 -22.57 -2.06 -1.21
CA GLY A 216 -23.02 -1.78 -2.56
C GLY A 216 -23.16 -3.04 -3.42
N ASP A 217 -22.54 -3.02 -4.60
CA ASP A 217 -22.46 -4.18 -5.52
C ASP A 217 -21.15 -4.98 -5.35
N GLY A 218 -20.45 -4.84 -4.21
CA GLY A 218 -19.18 -5.52 -3.95
C GLY A 218 -17.97 -4.79 -4.54
N ILE A 219 -16.81 -5.47 -4.50
CA ILE A 219 -15.56 -4.98 -5.11
C ILE A 219 -15.48 -5.54 -6.54
N GLN A 220 -15.38 -4.66 -7.55
CA GLN A 220 -15.34 -5.07 -8.95
C GLN A 220 -13.95 -5.55 -9.37
N VAL A 221 -12.88 -4.99 -8.80
CA VAL A 221 -11.52 -5.38 -9.14
C VAL A 221 -10.69 -5.56 -7.88
N ALA A 222 -10.11 -6.76 -7.69
CA ALA A 222 -9.12 -7.02 -6.66
C ALA A 222 -7.95 -7.78 -7.27
N MET A 223 -6.75 -7.19 -7.30
CA MET A 223 -5.57 -7.78 -7.93
C MET A 223 -4.31 -7.61 -7.08
N GLY A 224 -3.53 -8.70 -6.95
CA GLY A 224 -2.27 -8.69 -6.21
C GLY A 224 -1.68 -10.09 -6.05
N GLY A 225 -0.80 -10.25 -5.06
CA GLY A 225 -0.31 -11.55 -4.58
C GLY A 225 -1.21 -12.15 -3.49
N GLY A 226 -0.68 -13.14 -2.76
CA GLY A 226 -1.32 -13.70 -1.57
C GLY A 226 -2.31 -14.84 -1.82
N ARG A 227 -2.20 -15.54 -2.96
CA ARG A 227 -3.09 -16.67 -3.29
C ARG A 227 -3.17 -17.72 -2.18
N ASN A 228 -2.09 -17.92 -1.43
CA ASN A 228 -2.06 -18.87 -0.31
C ASN A 228 -3.08 -18.53 0.78
N ASN A 229 -3.40 -17.27 0.99
CA ASN A 229 -4.36 -16.83 2.01
C ASN A 229 -5.81 -17.19 1.65
N PHE A 230 -6.08 -17.56 0.40
CA PHE A 230 -7.42 -17.89 -0.11
C PHE A 230 -7.65 -19.40 -0.27
N LEU A 231 -6.60 -20.20 -0.31
CA LEU A 231 -6.70 -21.63 -0.62
C LEU A 231 -6.40 -22.49 0.61
N PRO A 232 -7.11 -23.64 0.74
CA PRO A 232 -6.81 -24.58 1.81
C PRO A 232 -5.52 -25.38 1.53
N VAL A 233 -4.91 -25.94 2.57
CA VAL A 233 -3.81 -26.90 2.42
C VAL A 233 -4.26 -28.11 1.57
N PRO A 234 -3.41 -28.67 0.68
CA PRO A 234 -2.01 -28.29 0.43
C PRO A 234 -1.82 -27.20 -0.63
N ALA A 235 -2.88 -26.67 -1.23
CA ALA A 235 -2.80 -25.67 -2.30
C ALA A 235 -2.47 -24.26 -1.80
N GLY A 236 -2.74 -23.99 -0.53
CA GLY A 236 -2.48 -22.73 0.17
C GLY A 236 -2.18 -22.96 1.64
N THR A 237 -2.49 -21.98 2.50
CA THR A 237 -2.15 -22.00 3.93
C THR A 237 -3.37 -22.17 4.85
N ARG A 238 -4.61 -22.03 4.32
CA ARG A 238 -5.82 -22.10 5.17
C ARG A 238 -5.99 -23.47 5.83
N SER A 239 -6.28 -23.47 7.13
CA SER A 239 -6.52 -24.67 7.93
C SER A 239 -8.01 -24.94 8.20
N ASP A 240 -8.88 -23.99 7.86
CA ASP A 240 -10.34 -24.12 8.01
C ASP A 240 -11.01 -24.95 6.88
N GLY A 241 -10.22 -25.35 5.88
CA GLY A 241 -10.69 -26.15 4.74
C GLY A 241 -11.45 -25.33 3.68
N ARG A 242 -11.58 -24.01 3.84
CA ARG A 242 -12.30 -23.16 2.87
C ARG A 242 -11.44 -22.84 1.66
N ASP A 243 -12.02 -22.98 0.47
CA ASP A 243 -11.50 -22.43 -0.79
C ASP A 243 -12.22 -21.11 -1.07
N LEU A 244 -11.60 -20.00 -0.64
CA LEU A 244 -12.19 -18.68 -0.79
C LEU A 244 -12.24 -18.21 -2.25
N VAL A 245 -11.40 -18.75 -3.15
CA VAL A 245 -11.49 -18.48 -4.59
C VAL A 245 -12.76 -19.12 -5.16
N ALA A 246 -13.01 -20.39 -4.85
CA ALA A 246 -14.23 -21.06 -5.29
C ALA A 246 -15.50 -20.42 -4.70
N GLU A 247 -15.44 -19.97 -3.43
CA GLU A 247 -16.54 -19.24 -2.79
C GLU A 247 -16.80 -17.90 -3.48
N TRP A 248 -15.74 -17.14 -3.83
CA TRP A 248 -15.85 -15.88 -4.56
C TRP A 248 -16.50 -16.09 -5.94
N GLN A 249 -16.05 -17.10 -6.71
CA GLN A 249 -16.61 -17.45 -8.01
C GLN A 249 -18.09 -17.88 -7.90
N LYS A 250 -18.46 -18.57 -6.82
CA LYS A 250 -19.86 -18.95 -6.57
C LYS A 250 -20.73 -17.74 -6.23
N ARG A 251 -20.20 -16.76 -5.48
CA ARG A 251 -20.92 -15.51 -5.14
C ARG A 251 -21.11 -14.62 -6.37
N HIS A 252 -20.11 -14.60 -7.23
CA HIS A 252 -20.01 -13.71 -8.38
C HIS A 252 -19.98 -14.51 -9.67
N SER A 253 -21.15 -14.98 -10.12
CA SER A 253 -21.27 -15.75 -11.37
C SER A 253 -20.89 -14.96 -12.64
N ASP A 254 -20.83 -13.61 -12.53
CA ASP A 254 -20.36 -12.66 -13.53
C ASP A 254 -18.88 -12.29 -13.36
N GLY A 255 -18.20 -12.91 -12.38
CA GLY A 255 -16.81 -12.67 -12.04
C GLY A 255 -15.83 -13.58 -12.78
N THR A 256 -14.64 -13.05 -13.05
CA THR A 256 -13.52 -13.78 -13.64
C THR A 256 -12.37 -13.85 -12.66
N TYR A 257 -11.85 -15.05 -12.40
CA TYR A 257 -10.64 -15.28 -11.62
C TYR A 257 -9.47 -15.58 -12.54
N VAL A 258 -8.32 -14.96 -12.28
CA VAL A 258 -7.05 -15.20 -12.98
C VAL A 258 -5.88 -15.28 -12.01
N SER A 259 -4.83 -16.05 -12.40
CA SER A 259 -3.64 -16.24 -11.57
C SER A 259 -2.31 -16.13 -12.34
N SER A 260 -2.36 -15.67 -13.59
CA SER A 260 -1.19 -15.43 -14.43
C SER A 260 -1.34 -14.15 -15.25
N ARG A 261 -0.21 -13.59 -15.70
CA ARG A 261 -0.15 -12.43 -16.57
C ARG A 261 -0.86 -12.68 -17.90
N ASP A 262 -0.57 -13.81 -18.55
CA ASP A 262 -1.16 -14.14 -19.84
C ASP A 262 -2.69 -14.25 -19.75
N ALA A 263 -3.20 -14.85 -18.66
CA ALA A 263 -4.66 -14.90 -18.43
C ALA A 263 -5.24 -13.50 -18.19
N LEU A 264 -4.56 -12.61 -17.46
CA LEU A 264 -4.99 -11.23 -17.25
C LEU A 264 -5.05 -10.45 -18.56
N LEU A 265 -4.01 -10.55 -19.39
CA LEU A 265 -3.93 -9.82 -20.66
C LEU A 265 -4.94 -10.32 -21.69
N ALA A 266 -5.31 -11.59 -21.63
CA ALA A 266 -6.35 -12.16 -22.51
C ALA A 266 -7.77 -11.69 -22.18
N ILE A 267 -7.99 -11.07 -21.01
CA ILE A 267 -9.31 -10.55 -20.62
C ILE A 267 -9.67 -9.32 -21.48
N ASP A 268 -10.85 -9.36 -22.09
CA ASP A 268 -11.55 -8.18 -22.58
C ASP A 268 -12.26 -7.48 -21.40
N GLY A 269 -11.62 -6.46 -20.83
CA GLY A 269 -12.18 -5.72 -19.70
C GLY A 269 -13.50 -5.03 -20.00
N GLY A 270 -13.79 -4.79 -21.31
CA GLY A 270 -15.08 -4.30 -21.78
C GLY A 270 -16.25 -5.28 -21.54
N LYS A 271 -15.99 -6.55 -21.22
CA LYS A 271 -17.00 -7.60 -21.01
C LYS A 271 -17.05 -8.15 -19.59
N VAL A 272 -15.99 -7.95 -18.80
CA VAL A 272 -15.88 -8.48 -17.43
C VAL A 272 -16.48 -7.49 -16.44
N HIS A 273 -17.36 -7.95 -15.57
CA HIS A 273 -17.97 -7.12 -14.52
C HIS A 273 -17.16 -7.14 -13.21
N ARG A 274 -16.61 -8.31 -12.85
CA ARG A 274 -15.76 -8.50 -11.67
C ARG A 274 -14.50 -9.27 -12.01
N LEU A 275 -13.39 -8.87 -11.43
CA LEU A 275 -12.08 -9.45 -11.67
C LEU A 275 -11.32 -9.66 -10.35
N LEU A 276 -11.02 -10.93 -10.04
CA LEU A 276 -10.11 -11.32 -8.99
C LEU A 276 -8.83 -11.86 -9.61
N GLY A 277 -7.68 -11.22 -9.31
CA GLY A 277 -6.37 -11.63 -9.80
C GLY A 277 -5.42 -11.93 -8.64
N LEU A 278 -4.98 -13.19 -8.49
CA LEU A 278 -4.03 -13.59 -7.45
C LEU A 278 -2.79 -14.21 -8.10
N PHE A 279 -1.77 -13.39 -8.36
CA PHE A 279 -0.68 -13.71 -9.28
C PHE A 279 0.53 -14.38 -8.61
N SER A 280 0.62 -14.37 -7.29
CA SER A 280 1.68 -15.00 -6.52
C SER A 280 1.11 -15.72 -5.30
N PRO A 281 1.76 -16.80 -4.83
CA PRO A 281 1.40 -17.43 -3.54
C PRO A 281 1.51 -16.45 -2.35
N GLU A 282 2.58 -15.65 -2.32
CA GLU A 282 2.91 -14.61 -1.34
C GLU A 282 2.88 -13.23 -2.03
N HIS A 283 3.72 -12.29 -1.60
CA HIS A 283 3.89 -11.02 -2.33
C HIS A 283 4.34 -11.27 -3.77
N MET A 284 4.03 -10.36 -4.67
CA MET A 284 4.51 -10.43 -6.05
C MET A 284 6.04 -10.24 -6.09
N SER A 285 6.70 -10.73 -7.13
CA SER A 285 8.13 -10.52 -7.37
C SER A 285 8.44 -9.03 -7.46
N TYR A 286 9.66 -8.64 -7.08
CA TYR A 286 10.12 -7.28 -7.40
C TYR A 286 10.10 -7.05 -8.92
N GLU A 287 9.81 -5.83 -9.34
CA GLU A 287 9.77 -5.48 -10.77
C GLU A 287 11.10 -5.82 -11.46
N SER A 288 12.23 -5.56 -10.80
CA SER A 288 13.56 -5.91 -11.33
C SER A 288 13.80 -7.42 -11.51
N GLU A 289 13.05 -8.27 -10.82
CA GLU A 289 13.13 -9.73 -10.87
C GLU A 289 12.00 -10.36 -11.69
N ARG A 290 10.88 -9.66 -11.85
CA ARG A 290 9.67 -10.15 -12.50
C ARG A 290 9.90 -10.75 -13.90
N PRO A 291 10.72 -10.15 -14.81
CA PRO A 291 10.93 -10.71 -16.15
C PRO A 291 11.63 -12.07 -16.16
N THR A 292 12.35 -12.40 -15.08
CA THR A 292 13.10 -13.67 -14.93
C THR A 292 12.47 -14.59 -13.87
N ALA A 293 11.38 -14.15 -13.22
CA ALA A 293 10.69 -14.95 -12.23
C ALA A 293 10.07 -16.21 -12.88
N ALA A 294 10.06 -17.32 -12.16
CA ALA A 294 9.46 -18.57 -12.63
C ALA A 294 7.92 -18.46 -12.79
N ALA A 295 7.28 -17.53 -12.09
CA ALA A 295 5.85 -17.28 -12.19
C ALA A 295 5.57 -16.16 -13.20
N ASP A 296 4.58 -16.40 -14.08
CA ASP A 296 4.06 -15.41 -15.02
C ASP A 296 3.19 -14.38 -14.29
N GLN A 297 3.82 -13.28 -13.85
CA GLN A 297 3.20 -12.22 -13.06
C GLN A 297 3.07 -10.93 -13.88
N PRO A 298 1.91 -10.25 -13.84
CA PRO A 298 1.76 -8.92 -14.47
C PRO A 298 2.56 -7.86 -13.73
N SER A 299 2.90 -6.77 -14.43
CA SER A 299 3.43 -5.56 -13.79
C SER A 299 2.31 -4.77 -13.11
N LEU A 300 2.69 -3.79 -12.25
CA LEU A 300 1.73 -2.87 -11.65
C LEU A 300 0.99 -2.05 -12.72
N SER A 301 1.70 -1.63 -13.77
CA SER A 301 1.11 -0.91 -14.92
C SER A 301 0.07 -1.76 -15.65
N GLU A 302 0.34 -3.04 -15.89
CA GLU A 302 -0.60 -3.95 -16.56
C GLU A 302 -1.86 -4.20 -15.72
N MET A 303 -1.70 -4.38 -14.40
CA MET A 303 -2.83 -4.52 -13.47
C MET A 303 -3.65 -3.23 -13.41
N THR A 304 -3.00 -2.07 -13.28
CA THR A 304 -3.65 -0.75 -13.26
C THR A 304 -4.44 -0.50 -14.54
N ALA A 305 -3.84 -0.80 -15.71
CA ALA A 305 -4.52 -0.68 -16.99
C ALA A 305 -5.81 -1.50 -17.07
N LYS A 306 -5.74 -2.76 -16.63
CA LYS A 306 -6.89 -3.66 -16.63
C LYS A 306 -7.96 -3.24 -15.63
N ALA A 307 -7.55 -2.75 -14.45
CA ALA A 307 -8.48 -2.21 -13.46
C ALA A 307 -9.25 -1.01 -14.02
N ILE A 308 -8.58 -0.06 -14.64
CA ILE A 308 -9.21 1.13 -15.25
C ILE A 308 -10.14 0.69 -16.39
N GLU A 309 -9.73 -0.27 -17.25
CA GLU A 309 -10.56 -0.78 -18.35
C GLU A 309 -11.89 -1.35 -17.84
N VAL A 310 -11.86 -2.13 -16.75
CA VAL A 310 -13.08 -2.69 -16.15
C VAL A 310 -13.92 -1.59 -15.48
N LEU A 311 -13.30 -0.78 -14.61
CA LEU A 311 -13.99 0.19 -13.76
C LEU A 311 -14.58 1.38 -14.52
N SER A 312 -13.97 1.79 -15.65
CA SER A 312 -14.47 2.89 -16.49
C SER A 312 -15.84 2.62 -17.11
N ARG A 313 -16.32 1.40 -17.07
CA ARG A 313 -17.68 1.04 -17.51
C ARG A 313 -18.77 1.40 -16.50
N SER A 314 -18.39 1.77 -15.29
CA SER A 314 -19.35 2.19 -14.27
C SER A 314 -20.12 3.43 -14.72
N PRO A 315 -21.47 3.41 -14.74
CA PRO A 315 -22.26 4.58 -15.12
C PRO A 315 -22.13 5.73 -14.12
N LYS A 316 -21.83 5.42 -12.85
CA LYS A 316 -21.69 6.40 -11.77
C LYS A 316 -20.25 6.82 -11.48
N GLY A 317 -19.27 6.21 -12.17
CA GLY A 317 -17.85 6.40 -11.90
C GLY A 317 -17.29 5.35 -10.94
N PHE A 318 -16.03 5.53 -10.52
CA PHE A 318 -15.33 4.54 -9.72
C PHE A 318 -14.38 5.16 -8.69
N PHE A 319 -14.05 4.35 -7.68
CA PHE A 319 -12.93 4.56 -6.78
C PHE A 319 -11.94 3.40 -6.93
N LEU A 320 -10.68 3.70 -7.19
CA LEU A 320 -9.60 2.73 -7.33
C LEU A 320 -8.44 3.09 -6.40
N MET A 321 -7.98 2.14 -5.58
CA MET A 321 -6.69 2.22 -4.88
C MET A 321 -5.66 1.37 -5.61
N VAL A 322 -4.48 1.93 -5.86
CA VAL A 322 -3.33 1.26 -6.48
C VAL A 322 -2.11 1.43 -5.60
N GLU A 323 -1.48 0.32 -5.23
CA GLU A 323 -0.32 0.31 -4.35
C GLU A 323 0.93 -0.21 -5.03
N GLY A 324 2.02 0.57 -4.94
CA GLY A 324 3.39 0.11 -5.17
C GLY A 324 4.00 -0.42 -3.87
N GLY A 325 3.51 -1.56 -3.39
CA GLY A 325 3.82 -2.02 -2.04
C GLY A 325 5.21 -2.64 -1.88
N ARG A 326 5.87 -3.00 -2.99
CA ARG A 326 7.21 -3.57 -2.92
C ARG A 326 8.31 -2.51 -2.78
N ILE A 327 7.99 -1.22 -2.88
CA ILE A 327 8.92 -0.11 -2.57
C ILE A 327 9.39 -0.25 -1.11
N ASP A 328 8.46 -0.35 -0.18
CA ASP A 328 8.71 -0.57 1.26
C ASP A 328 9.60 -1.79 1.51
N HIS A 329 9.25 -2.93 0.90
CA HIS A 329 10.03 -4.15 1.06
C HIS A 329 11.47 -4.03 0.52
N GLY A 330 11.69 -3.23 -0.52
CA GLY A 330 13.02 -2.91 -1.04
C GLY A 330 13.84 -2.11 -0.02
N HIS A 331 13.19 -1.14 0.65
CA HIS A 331 13.81 -0.36 1.73
C HIS A 331 14.10 -1.22 2.97
N HIS A 332 13.14 -2.00 3.45
CA HIS A 332 13.35 -2.92 4.56
C HIS A 332 14.50 -3.90 4.35
N ALA A 333 14.69 -4.33 3.10
CA ALA A 333 15.84 -5.15 2.73
C ALA A 333 17.17 -4.39 2.71
N GLY A 334 17.18 -3.07 2.92
CA GLY A 334 18.36 -2.22 2.80
C GLY A 334 18.87 -2.10 1.36
N ASN A 335 18.00 -2.34 0.35
CA ASN A 335 18.39 -2.41 -1.05
C ASN A 335 17.71 -1.31 -1.88
N ALA A 336 18.41 -0.20 -2.05
CA ALA A 336 17.90 0.94 -2.80
C ALA A 336 17.61 0.61 -4.28
N TYR A 337 18.38 -0.27 -4.93
CA TYR A 337 18.11 -0.64 -6.32
C TYR A 337 16.68 -1.18 -6.51
N ARG A 338 16.23 -2.09 -5.62
CA ARG A 338 14.87 -2.62 -5.65
C ARG A 338 13.84 -1.55 -5.37
N ALA A 339 14.03 -0.76 -4.31
CA ALA A 339 13.11 0.32 -3.98
C ALA A 339 12.94 1.34 -5.13
N LEU A 340 14.05 1.74 -5.79
CA LEU A 340 14.00 2.69 -6.90
C LEU A 340 13.35 2.09 -8.16
N THR A 341 13.61 0.82 -8.48
CA THR A 341 12.98 0.16 -9.63
C THR A 341 11.47 -0.02 -9.42
N GLU A 342 11.02 -0.35 -8.21
CA GLU A 342 9.60 -0.39 -7.85
C GLU A 342 8.95 1.00 -7.97
N THR A 343 9.63 2.06 -7.50
CA THR A 343 9.11 3.43 -7.58
C THR A 343 8.98 3.89 -9.04
N VAL A 344 9.91 3.50 -9.92
CA VAL A 344 9.81 3.80 -11.37
C VAL A 344 8.62 3.08 -11.99
N GLU A 345 8.39 1.79 -11.66
CA GLU A 345 7.22 1.08 -12.17
C GLU A 345 5.90 1.65 -11.59
N PHE A 346 5.90 2.10 -10.34
CA PHE A 346 4.78 2.84 -9.76
C PHE A 346 4.50 4.13 -10.55
N ALA A 347 5.54 4.88 -10.92
CA ALA A 347 5.41 6.07 -11.76
C ALA A 347 4.87 5.73 -13.16
N ASN A 348 5.29 4.60 -13.76
CA ASN A 348 4.76 4.10 -15.04
C ASN A 348 3.26 3.77 -14.95
N ALA A 349 2.82 3.14 -13.86
CA ALA A 349 1.41 2.85 -13.61
C ALA A 349 0.57 4.14 -13.52
N ILE A 350 1.10 5.18 -12.86
CA ILE A 350 0.45 6.50 -12.79
C ILE A 350 0.41 7.17 -14.17
N GLN A 351 1.51 7.14 -14.94
CA GLN A 351 1.54 7.67 -16.31
C GLN A 351 0.47 7.03 -17.19
N LEU A 352 0.30 5.73 -17.05
CA LEU A 352 -0.73 4.98 -17.77
C LEU A 352 -2.14 5.39 -17.32
N ALA A 353 -2.36 5.58 -16.03
CA ALA A 353 -3.65 6.05 -15.52
C ALA A 353 -3.99 7.47 -16.04
N LEU A 354 -3.01 8.38 -16.04
CA LEU A 354 -3.16 9.71 -16.63
C LEU A 354 -3.53 9.66 -18.12
N ALA A 355 -2.96 8.71 -18.87
CA ALA A 355 -3.25 8.53 -20.29
C ALA A 355 -4.60 7.86 -20.57
N LYS A 356 -5.12 7.04 -19.64
CA LYS A 356 -6.35 6.25 -19.81
C LYS A 356 -7.61 6.87 -19.19
N THR A 357 -7.47 7.98 -18.46
CA THR A 357 -8.60 8.66 -17.80
C THR A 357 -8.77 10.08 -18.30
N ASP A 358 -9.99 10.60 -18.23
CA ASP A 358 -10.26 12.00 -18.54
C ASP A 358 -9.86 12.89 -17.33
N PRO A 359 -8.91 13.82 -17.48
CA PRO A 359 -8.51 14.72 -16.41
C PRO A 359 -9.60 15.69 -15.95
N ALA A 360 -10.66 15.88 -16.75
CA ALA A 360 -11.82 16.69 -16.37
C ALA A 360 -12.81 15.92 -15.48
N GLU A 361 -12.75 14.58 -15.48
CA GLU A 361 -13.66 13.71 -14.71
C GLU A 361 -12.97 12.92 -13.58
N THR A 362 -11.63 12.81 -13.60
CA THR A 362 -10.89 11.91 -12.71
C THR A 362 -9.93 12.67 -11.79
N LEU A 363 -10.15 12.54 -10.49
CA LEU A 363 -9.19 12.95 -9.48
C LEU A 363 -8.12 11.86 -9.35
N ILE A 364 -6.85 12.23 -9.52
CA ILE A 364 -5.70 11.37 -9.23
C ILE A 364 -4.96 11.97 -8.04
N VAL A 365 -4.77 11.16 -6.99
CA VAL A 365 -3.99 11.50 -5.80
C VAL A 365 -2.88 10.47 -5.66
N VAL A 366 -1.64 10.93 -5.52
CA VAL A 366 -0.45 10.09 -5.33
C VAL A 366 0.22 10.50 -4.03
N THR A 367 0.44 9.54 -3.13
CA THR A 367 1.12 9.79 -1.86
C THR A 367 1.85 8.54 -1.38
N ALA A 368 2.48 8.64 -0.22
CA ALA A 368 2.98 7.52 0.55
C ALA A 368 2.20 7.40 1.86
N ASP A 369 2.25 6.25 2.47
CA ASP A 369 1.69 5.99 3.80
C ASP A 369 2.67 6.38 4.92
N HIS A 370 3.96 6.17 4.73
CA HIS A 370 5.09 6.61 5.55
C HIS A 370 6.36 6.75 4.70
N SER A 371 7.49 7.08 5.34
CA SER A 371 8.81 7.12 4.74
C SER A 371 9.72 6.01 5.27
N HIS A 372 10.94 5.93 4.77
CA HIS A 372 12.04 5.09 5.23
C HIS A 372 13.26 5.92 5.62
N THR A 373 14.28 5.28 6.22
CA THR A 373 15.50 5.95 6.67
C THR A 373 16.50 6.18 5.54
N LEU A 374 16.09 6.04 4.27
CA LEU A 374 16.92 6.33 3.10
C LEU A 374 17.36 7.80 3.10
N SER A 375 18.64 8.04 2.86
CA SER A 375 19.16 9.38 2.66
C SER A 375 20.06 9.48 1.43
N ILE A 376 20.10 10.68 0.84
CA ILE A 376 21.01 11.07 -0.23
C ILE A 376 22.06 11.97 0.40
N SER A 377 23.34 11.60 0.33
CA SER A 377 24.41 12.29 1.03
C SER A 377 25.68 12.48 0.20
N GLY A 378 26.58 13.34 0.72
CA GLY A 378 27.81 13.72 0.03
C GLY A 378 27.58 14.86 -0.98
N TYR A 379 28.70 15.39 -1.47
CA TYR A 379 28.69 16.46 -2.50
C TYR A 379 28.98 15.86 -3.87
N ALA A 380 28.11 14.89 -4.28
CA ALA A 380 28.21 14.27 -5.60
C ALA A 380 27.99 15.32 -6.71
N LYS A 381 28.82 15.30 -7.73
CA LYS A 381 28.61 16.18 -8.91
C LYS A 381 27.34 15.77 -9.64
N ARG A 382 26.73 16.73 -10.36
CA ARG A 382 25.57 16.48 -11.21
C ARG A 382 25.86 15.35 -12.20
N GLY A 383 24.92 14.42 -12.38
CA GLY A 383 25.06 13.23 -13.22
C GLY A 383 25.88 12.10 -12.56
N ASN A 384 26.21 12.20 -11.28
CA ASN A 384 26.80 11.09 -10.54
C ASN A 384 25.84 9.89 -10.49
N PRO A 385 26.25 8.65 -10.80
CA PRO A 385 25.37 7.50 -10.65
C PRO A 385 24.74 7.45 -9.27
N ILE A 386 23.42 7.51 -9.18
CA ILE A 386 22.73 7.64 -7.88
C ILE A 386 22.97 6.43 -6.98
N LEU A 387 23.12 5.23 -7.54
CA LEU A 387 23.49 4.01 -6.81
C LEU A 387 25.00 3.88 -6.60
N GLY A 388 25.80 4.84 -7.12
CA GLY A 388 27.26 4.76 -7.14
C GLY A 388 27.93 5.38 -5.93
N LEU A 389 29.26 5.37 -5.99
CA LEU A 389 30.11 6.12 -5.07
C LEU A 389 29.91 7.62 -5.28
N VAL A 390 30.10 8.41 -4.23
CA VAL A 390 30.15 9.87 -4.35
C VAL A 390 31.41 10.26 -5.15
N VAL A 391 31.20 10.85 -6.31
CA VAL A 391 32.24 11.47 -7.13
C VAL A 391 31.93 12.96 -7.25
N GLY A 392 32.75 13.79 -6.64
CA GLY A 392 32.46 15.24 -6.55
C GLY A 392 33.52 15.97 -5.75
N SER A 393 33.14 16.70 -4.73
CA SER A 393 34.09 17.43 -3.87
C SER A 393 33.88 17.14 -2.39
N ILE A 394 34.89 17.46 -1.58
CA ILE A 394 34.74 17.55 -0.13
C ILE A 394 34.40 19.03 0.19
N GLY A 395 33.20 19.27 0.70
CA GLY A 395 32.74 20.63 0.97
C GLY A 395 32.62 21.48 -0.30
N GLU A 396 33.06 22.73 -0.26
CA GLU A 396 32.92 23.69 -1.35
C GLU A 396 34.06 23.65 -2.39
N GLY A 397 34.87 22.57 -2.40
CA GLY A 397 35.98 22.41 -3.34
C GLY A 397 35.52 22.18 -4.78
N ALA A 398 36.45 22.35 -5.75
CA ALA A 398 36.18 22.04 -7.13
C ALA A 398 35.83 20.55 -7.33
N PRO A 399 34.85 20.22 -8.20
CA PRO A 399 34.50 18.82 -8.47
C PRO A 399 35.68 18.03 -9.00
N SER A 400 35.87 16.82 -8.44
CA SER A 400 36.85 15.84 -8.89
C SER A 400 36.17 14.74 -9.70
N ASN A 401 36.96 13.95 -10.45
CA ASN A 401 36.46 12.71 -11.06
C ASN A 401 36.81 11.46 -10.22
N GLU A 402 37.49 11.65 -9.09
CA GLU A 402 37.84 10.57 -8.19
C GLU A 402 36.77 10.41 -7.10
N PRO A 403 36.51 9.19 -6.63
CA PRO A 403 35.64 8.95 -5.49
C PRO A 403 36.09 9.71 -4.25
N VAL A 404 35.14 10.41 -3.62
CA VAL A 404 35.36 11.07 -2.33
C VAL A 404 35.58 10.01 -1.25
N LYS A 405 36.56 10.27 -0.37
CA LYS A 405 36.92 9.35 0.72
C LYS A 405 36.60 9.99 2.07
N ASP A 406 36.19 9.17 2.99
CA ASP A 406 36.04 9.55 4.40
C ASP A 406 37.43 9.75 5.09
N LEU A 407 37.43 10.13 6.37
CA LEU A 407 38.65 10.35 7.15
C LEU A 407 39.49 9.07 7.37
N THR A 408 38.94 7.89 7.06
CA THR A 408 39.65 6.61 7.09
C THR A 408 40.24 6.23 5.73
N GLY A 409 40.06 7.08 4.71
CA GLY A 409 40.54 6.88 3.34
C GLY A 409 39.66 5.98 2.50
N ARG A 410 38.40 5.72 2.90
CA ARG A 410 37.49 4.80 2.20
C ARG A 410 36.38 5.57 1.46
N PRO A 411 36.06 5.18 0.22
CA PRO A 411 34.96 5.78 -0.53
C PRO A 411 33.61 5.41 0.10
N TYR A 412 32.56 6.20 -0.19
CA TYR A 412 31.21 5.94 0.27
C TYR A 412 30.17 6.21 -0.83
N THR A 413 28.98 5.61 -0.66
CA THR A 413 27.89 5.71 -1.64
C THR A 413 27.03 6.96 -1.43
N THR A 414 26.38 7.41 -2.51
CA THR A 414 25.43 8.52 -2.46
C THR A 414 24.22 8.17 -1.61
N LEU A 415 23.73 6.93 -1.70
CA LEU A 415 22.61 6.43 -0.93
C LEU A 415 23.06 5.60 0.27
N ASN A 416 22.39 5.81 1.41
CA ASN A 416 22.61 5.06 2.63
C ASN A 416 21.33 5.05 3.49
N TYR A 417 21.30 4.18 4.52
CA TYR A 417 20.21 4.09 5.48
C TYR A 417 20.72 4.40 6.89
N ALA A 418 19.87 4.95 7.77
CA ALA A 418 20.25 5.17 9.15
C ALA A 418 20.42 3.85 9.92
N ASN A 419 19.63 2.84 9.59
CA ASN A 419 19.67 1.52 10.22
C ASN A 419 19.38 0.40 9.19
N GLY A 420 19.61 -0.85 9.58
CA GLY A 420 19.22 -1.97 8.75
C GLY A 420 20.30 -3.03 8.54
N PRO A 421 20.05 -3.98 7.61
CA PRO A 421 20.92 -5.13 7.37
C PRO A 421 22.22 -4.79 6.62
N GLY A 422 22.36 -3.57 6.10
CA GLY A 422 23.57 -3.07 5.42
C GLY A 422 24.73 -2.69 6.37
N TYR A 423 24.59 -2.92 7.68
CA TYR A 423 25.65 -2.65 8.64
C TYR A 423 26.93 -3.45 8.33
N ALA A 424 28.09 -2.77 8.36
CA ALA A 424 29.35 -3.34 7.89
C ALA A 424 29.96 -4.42 8.80
N GLY A 425 29.53 -4.55 10.04
CA GLY A 425 30.01 -5.58 10.98
C GLY A 425 29.74 -7.00 10.49
N LYS A 426 30.45 -7.99 11.03
CA LYS A 426 30.20 -9.40 10.75
C LYS A 426 28.80 -9.77 11.25
N SER A 427 28.02 -10.48 10.44
CA SER A 427 26.73 -11.04 10.85
C SER A 427 26.81 -12.57 10.96
N ASP A 428 25.71 -13.19 11.44
CA ASP A 428 25.54 -14.64 11.42
C ASP A 428 25.40 -15.24 10.01
N ALA A 429 25.18 -14.39 8.98
CA ALA A 429 25.00 -14.80 7.60
C ALA A 429 26.17 -14.42 6.68
N GLU A 430 26.88 -13.29 6.96
CA GLU A 430 27.94 -12.77 6.10
C GLU A 430 29.13 -12.22 6.91
N PRO A 431 30.37 -12.28 6.36
CA PRO A 431 31.56 -11.69 7.01
C PRO A 431 31.46 -10.17 7.16
N GLU A 432 32.38 -9.58 7.93
CA GLU A 432 32.56 -8.13 7.99
C GLU A 432 32.79 -7.54 6.60
N GLY A 433 32.14 -6.42 6.29
CA GLY A 433 32.22 -5.74 5.01
C GLY A 433 30.88 -5.43 4.37
N SER A 434 30.89 -5.17 3.05
CA SER A 434 29.68 -4.92 2.27
C SER A 434 28.76 -6.13 2.22
N LYS A 435 27.44 -5.91 2.40
CA LYS A 435 26.42 -6.97 2.42
C LYS A 435 25.75 -7.16 1.08
N THR A 436 25.16 -8.34 0.87
CA THR A 436 24.55 -8.75 -0.39
C THR A 436 23.10 -9.18 -0.16
N TYR A 437 22.19 -8.71 -0.99
CA TYR A 437 20.81 -9.18 -0.99
C TYR A 437 20.71 -10.64 -1.51
N PRO A 438 19.89 -11.51 -0.92
CA PRO A 438 19.10 -11.29 0.30
C PRO A 438 19.95 -11.46 1.57
N HIS A 439 19.82 -10.55 2.54
CA HIS A 439 20.52 -10.62 3.81
C HIS A 439 19.53 -10.41 4.96
N ARG A 440 19.35 -11.42 5.78
CA ARG A 440 18.40 -11.43 6.93
C ARG A 440 19.11 -11.85 8.22
N PRO A 441 20.01 -11.01 8.74
CA PRO A 441 20.79 -11.35 9.91
C PRO A 441 19.92 -11.30 11.17
N THR A 442 20.26 -12.18 12.13
CA THR A 442 19.70 -12.14 13.49
C THR A 442 20.71 -11.60 14.50
N LYS A 443 22.00 -11.52 14.12
CA LYS A 443 23.08 -11.03 14.97
C LYS A 443 24.11 -10.28 14.14
N PHE A 444 24.73 -9.27 14.78
CA PHE A 444 25.91 -8.57 14.28
C PHE A 444 26.99 -8.47 15.35
N GLU A 445 28.23 -8.50 14.92
CA GLU A 445 29.41 -8.14 15.71
C GLU A 445 29.80 -6.69 15.37
N PRO A 446 30.43 -5.94 16.29
CA PRO A 446 30.97 -4.62 15.99
C PRO A 446 31.97 -4.65 14.84
N VAL A 447 32.02 -3.56 14.08
CA VAL A 447 33.01 -3.37 13.01
C VAL A 447 34.42 -3.34 13.62
N THR A 448 35.34 -4.16 13.12
CA THR A 448 36.74 -4.24 13.57
C THR A 448 37.74 -3.70 12.54
N GLN A 449 37.41 -3.80 11.23
CA GLN A 449 38.27 -3.35 10.12
C GLN A 449 37.84 -2.00 9.54
N GLY A 450 36.80 -1.36 10.12
CA GLY A 450 36.20 -0.12 9.62
C GLY A 450 35.25 -0.35 8.45
N ARG A 451 34.77 0.75 7.82
CA ARG A 451 33.84 0.68 6.70
C ARG A 451 34.44 -0.10 5.52
N PRO A 452 33.62 -0.77 4.67
CA PRO A 452 34.12 -1.50 3.52
C PRO A 452 34.78 -0.57 2.49
N ALA A 453 35.85 -1.05 1.84
CA ALA A 453 36.45 -0.36 0.69
C ALA A 453 35.68 -0.72 -0.58
N LEU A 454 34.62 0.03 -0.89
CA LEU A 454 33.78 -0.21 -2.05
C LEU A 454 34.49 0.16 -3.36
N THR A 455 34.31 -0.66 -4.38
CA THR A 455 34.65 -0.30 -5.76
C THR A 455 33.42 0.28 -6.47
N PRO A 456 33.59 1.08 -7.56
CA PRO A 456 32.45 1.57 -8.34
C PRO A 456 31.53 0.45 -8.84
N ALA A 457 32.08 -0.68 -9.27
CA ALA A 457 31.28 -1.84 -9.71
C ALA A 457 30.47 -2.45 -8.56
N ARG A 458 31.07 -2.58 -7.37
CA ARG A 458 30.36 -3.13 -6.20
C ARG A 458 29.25 -2.19 -5.72
N ALA A 459 29.48 -0.87 -5.72
CA ALA A 459 28.48 0.11 -5.30
C ALA A 459 27.23 0.09 -6.20
N GLN A 460 27.39 -0.18 -7.50
CA GLN A 460 26.30 -0.21 -8.49
C GLN A 460 25.72 -1.62 -8.73
N ASP A 461 26.22 -2.65 -8.06
CA ASP A 461 25.67 -4.01 -8.18
C ASP A 461 24.25 -4.04 -7.60
N PRO A 462 23.24 -4.54 -8.35
CA PRO A 462 21.84 -4.59 -7.92
C PRO A 462 21.61 -5.29 -6.57
N ASN A 463 22.49 -6.19 -6.18
CA ASN A 463 22.40 -6.93 -4.94
C ASN A 463 23.22 -6.32 -3.79
N THR A 464 23.93 -5.22 -4.01
CA THR A 464 24.63 -4.54 -2.92
C THR A 464 23.63 -3.84 -2.00
N LEU A 465 23.70 -4.12 -0.69
CA LEU A 465 22.97 -3.37 0.31
C LEU A 465 23.66 -2.03 0.57
N GLN A 466 22.87 -0.97 0.71
CA GLN A 466 23.38 0.33 1.12
C GLN A 466 23.86 0.26 2.57
N GLU A 467 24.96 0.97 2.86
CA GLU A 467 25.50 1.01 4.21
C GLU A 467 24.46 1.56 5.20
N SER A 468 24.41 0.97 6.39
CA SER A 468 23.62 1.45 7.53
C SER A 468 24.47 1.59 8.77
N VAL A 469 24.08 2.53 9.66
CA VAL A 469 24.85 2.84 10.89
C VAL A 469 24.43 1.92 12.04
N VAL A 470 23.12 1.76 12.26
CA VAL A 470 22.57 0.93 13.34
C VAL A 470 22.28 -0.48 12.80
N PRO A 471 22.89 -1.54 13.37
CA PRO A 471 22.68 -2.91 12.92
C PRO A 471 21.30 -3.44 13.31
N LEU A 472 20.44 -3.67 12.32
CA LEU A 472 19.12 -4.29 12.48
C LEU A 472 18.92 -5.40 11.43
N GLY A 473 18.03 -6.36 11.71
CA GLY A 473 17.69 -7.44 10.79
C GLY A 473 16.91 -7.00 9.55
N ALA A 474 16.22 -5.87 9.65
CA ALA A 474 15.56 -5.13 8.59
C ALA A 474 15.72 -3.63 8.85
N GLU A 475 15.70 -2.83 7.80
CA GLU A 475 15.61 -1.38 7.89
C GLU A 475 14.24 -0.97 8.41
N THR A 476 14.10 0.21 9.01
CA THR A 476 12.85 0.69 9.61
C THR A 476 12.27 1.88 8.87
N HIS A 477 10.99 2.14 9.11
CA HIS A 477 10.34 3.34 8.61
C HIS A 477 11.01 4.62 9.12
N GLY A 478 10.89 5.70 8.33
CA GLY A 478 11.24 7.08 8.69
C GLY A 478 10.02 7.86 9.16
N GLY A 479 10.18 8.72 10.16
CA GLY A 479 9.10 9.50 10.77
C GLY A 479 8.86 10.87 10.11
N GLU A 480 9.42 11.12 8.94
CA GLU A 480 9.27 12.37 8.21
C GLU A 480 7.91 12.46 7.50
N ASP A 481 7.48 13.70 7.19
CA ASP A 481 6.31 13.94 6.36
C ASP A 481 6.54 13.41 4.94
N VAL A 482 5.48 12.92 4.30
CA VAL A 482 5.54 12.40 2.93
C VAL A 482 4.82 13.32 1.94
N PRO A 483 5.21 13.33 0.65
CA PRO A 483 4.59 14.20 -0.33
C PRO A 483 3.23 13.66 -0.77
N ILE A 484 2.32 14.60 -1.10
CA ILE A 484 1.08 14.32 -1.82
C ILE A 484 1.15 15.08 -3.15
N TYR A 485 0.85 14.42 -4.25
CA TYR A 485 0.68 15.02 -5.57
C TYR A 485 -0.76 14.80 -6.04
N ALA A 486 -1.39 15.81 -6.62
CA ALA A 486 -2.79 15.68 -7.05
C ALA A 486 -3.08 16.41 -8.37
N GLY A 487 -3.99 15.83 -9.16
CA GLY A 487 -4.50 16.42 -10.40
C GLY A 487 -5.95 16.02 -10.67
N GLY A 488 -6.67 16.85 -11.44
CA GLY A 488 -8.09 16.65 -11.74
C GLY A 488 -9.03 17.40 -10.80
N PRO A 489 -10.37 17.14 -10.89
CA PRO A 489 -11.36 17.81 -10.07
C PRO A 489 -11.16 17.54 -8.57
N GLY A 490 -11.15 18.59 -7.75
CA GLY A 490 -10.89 18.51 -6.32
C GLY A 490 -9.41 18.52 -5.92
N ALA A 491 -8.47 18.41 -6.86
CA ALA A 491 -7.04 18.43 -6.57
C ALA A 491 -6.57 19.73 -5.90
N VAL A 492 -7.27 20.83 -6.10
CA VAL A 492 -7.01 22.13 -5.45
C VAL A 492 -7.00 22.06 -3.92
N LEU A 493 -7.62 21.06 -3.31
CA LEU A 493 -7.62 20.86 -1.86
C LEU A 493 -6.24 20.46 -1.33
N PHE A 494 -5.39 19.84 -2.16
CA PHE A 494 -4.10 19.31 -1.74
C PHE A 494 -3.02 20.38 -1.78
N HIS A 495 -2.86 21.10 -0.66
CA HIS A 495 -1.81 22.10 -0.46
C HIS A 495 -1.41 22.22 1.02
N GLY A 496 -0.23 22.76 1.30
CA GLY A 496 0.28 22.94 2.66
C GLY A 496 0.67 21.63 3.34
N VAL A 497 0.65 21.60 4.68
CA VAL A 497 0.95 20.44 5.50
C VAL A 497 -0.34 19.95 6.16
N GLN A 498 -0.68 18.69 5.94
CA GLN A 498 -1.96 18.11 6.33
C GLN A 498 -1.75 16.93 7.29
N GLU A 499 -2.77 16.64 8.11
CA GLU A 499 -2.88 15.35 8.78
C GLU A 499 -3.23 14.25 7.75
N GLN A 500 -2.76 13.02 7.92
CA GLN A 500 -2.94 11.97 6.92
C GLN A 500 -4.40 11.61 6.63
N ASN A 501 -5.26 11.69 7.65
CA ASN A 501 -6.70 11.48 7.51
C ASN A 501 -7.40 12.54 6.61
N PHE A 502 -6.75 13.66 6.32
CA PHE A 502 -7.23 14.66 5.36
C PHE A 502 -7.46 14.07 3.97
N VAL A 503 -6.65 13.10 3.54
CA VAL A 503 -6.77 12.43 2.23
C VAL A 503 -8.17 11.85 2.03
N PHE A 504 -8.72 11.19 3.05
CA PHE A 504 -10.11 10.71 3.04
C PHE A 504 -11.09 11.85 2.74
N HIS A 505 -11.00 12.94 3.50
CA HIS A 505 -11.95 14.05 3.42
C HIS A 505 -11.91 14.76 2.08
N ALA A 506 -10.71 14.97 1.53
CA ALA A 506 -10.51 15.60 0.23
C ALA A 506 -11.09 14.74 -0.92
N ILE A 507 -10.82 13.42 -0.92
CA ILE A 507 -11.36 12.50 -1.93
C ILE A 507 -12.88 12.37 -1.77
N ALA A 508 -13.39 12.17 -0.55
CA ALA A 508 -14.82 12.04 -0.28
C ALA A 508 -15.61 13.28 -0.75
N ALA A 509 -15.10 14.47 -0.43
CA ALA A 509 -15.70 15.73 -0.87
C ALA A 509 -15.71 15.86 -2.40
N SER A 510 -14.59 15.50 -3.06
CA SER A 510 -14.47 15.54 -4.52
C SER A 510 -15.43 14.56 -5.22
N LEU A 511 -15.63 13.35 -4.66
CA LEU A 511 -16.60 12.37 -5.16
C LEU A 511 -18.06 12.67 -4.75
N GLY A 512 -18.31 13.71 -3.97
CA GLY A 512 -19.64 14.01 -3.42
C GLY A 512 -20.19 12.91 -2.51
N LEU A 513 -19.29 12.19 -1.82
CA LEU A 513 -19.70 11.15 -0.86
C LEU A 513 -20.20 11.83 0.44
N PRO A 514 -21.28 11.32 1.05
CA PRO A 514 -21.78 11.89 2.30
C PRO A 514 -20.75 11.68 3.41
N THR A 515 -20.39 12.76 4.08
CA THR A 515 -19.64 12.74 5.34
C THR A 515 -20.64 12.90 6.49
N PRO A 516 -20.56 12.05 7.55
CA PRO A 516 -21.49 12.11 8.68
C PRO A 516 -21.42 13.45 9.43
#